data_349e31d82868d8d9372c02050c3413ca
#
_entry.id   349e31d82868d8d9372c02050c3413ca
#
_cell.length_a   1.000
_cell.length_b   1.000
_cell.length_c   1.000
_cell.angle_alpha   90.00
_cell.angle_beta   90.00
_cell.angle_gamma   90.00
#
_symmetry.space_group_name_H-M   'P 1'
#
loop_
_entity.id
_entity.type
_entity.pdbx_description
1 polymer ?
#
loop_
_entity_poly.entity_id
_entity_poly.type
_entity_poly.pdbx_seq_one_letter_code
_entity_poly.pdbx_strand_id
1 'polypeptide(L)' 'MAKCVIRLREFGGGKFGNEYACTMFGNLALCRFYEGDIVVAVLRFQVHEVNGSLYQDVVCNEMVKLNA' A
#
# COMPACT_ATOMS: atom_id res chain seq x y z
N MET A 1 5.85 -15.14 -8.47
CA MET A 1 5.25 -13.80 -8.56
C MET A 1 5.99 -12.83 -7.66
N ALA A 2 6.33 -11.67 -8.18
CA ALA A 2 7.01 -10.66 -7.37
C ALA A 2 6.03 -10.08 -6.33
N LYS A 3 6.54 -9.81 -5.15
CA LYS A 3 5.77 -9.27 -4.04
C LYS A 3 6.62 -8.24 -3.28
N CYS A 4 6.02 -7.12 -2.95
CA CYS A 4 6.68 -6.07 -2.18
C CYS A 4 5.68 -5.45 -1.20
N VAL A 5 6.12 -5.21 0.02
CA VAL A 5 5.31 -4.51 1.02
C VAL A 5 5.91 -3.13 1.21
N ILE A 6 5.06 -2.11 1.11
CA ILE A 6 5.49 -0.74 1.32
C ILE A 6 4.62 -0.06 2.37
N ARG A 7 5.17 0.99 2.96
CA ARG A 7 4.49 1.82 3.92
C ARG A 7 4.09 3.13 3.26
N LEU A 8 2.82 3.47 3.33
CA LEU A 8 2.27 4.70 2.79
C LEU A 8 1.77 5.59 3.92
N ARG A 9 1.90 6.89 3.74
CA ARG A 9 1.39 7.87 4.67
C ARG A 9 0.55 8.88 3.91
N GLU A 10 -0.57 9.30 4.50
CA GLU A 10 -1.40 10.33 3.89
C GLU A 10 -0.62 11.63 3.72
N PHE A 11 -0.69 12.17 2.50
CA PHE A 11 -0.06 13.46 2.20
C PHE A 11 -0.91 14.58 2.81
N GLY A 12 -0.23 15.46 3.55
CA GLY A 12 -0.92 16.59 4.17
C GLY A 12 -1.64 16.29 5.47
N GLY A 13 -1.60 15.04 5.94
CA GLY A 13 -2.27 14.64 7.18
C GLY A 13 -1.59 15.11 8.45
N GLY A 14 -0.39 15.65 8.37
CA GLY A 14 0.37 16.07 9.55
C GLY A 14 0.65 14.91 10.47
N LYS A 15 0.70 15.17 11.78
CA LYS A 15 0.97 14.11 12.75
C LYS A 15 -0.22 13.18 12.98
N PHE A 16 -1.40 13.56 12.50
CA PHE A 16 -2.60 12.74 12.61
C PHE A 16 -2.94 12.02 11.31
N GLY A 17 -2.08 12.10 10.30
CA GLY A 17 -2.27 11.40 9.05
C GLY A 17 -2.21 9.89 9.24
N ASN A 18 -3.06 9.17 8.52
CA ASN A 18 -3.08 7.71 8.56
C ASN A 18 -1.89 7.13 7.82
N GLU A 19 -1.43 5.99 8.29
CA GLU A 19 -0.41 5.20 7.62
C GLU A 19 -0.97 3.84 7.24
N TYR A 20 -0.49 3.30 6.12
CA TYR A 20 -0.93 2.02 5.59
C TYR A 20 0.28 1.20 5.20
N ALA A 21 0.26 -0.08 5.56
CA ALA A 21 1.19 -1.04 5.00
C ALA A 21 0.43 -1.82 3.94
N CYS A 22 0.86 -1.75 2.69
CA CYS A 22 0.16 -2.44 1.62
C CYS A 22 1.11 -3.34 0.84
N THR A 23 0.54 -4.39 0.25
CA THR A 23 1.27 -5.36 -0.55
C THR A 23 1.06 -5.08 -2.03
N MET A 24 2.13 -5.07 -2.78
CA MET A 24 2.10 -4.95 -4.24
C MET A 24 2.53 -6.26 -4.86
N PHE A 25 1.85 -6.66 -5.93
CA PHE A 25 2.14 -7.89 -6.65
C PHE A 25 2.45 -7.61 -8.11
N GLY A 26 3.19 -8.52 -8.73
CA GLY A 26 3.46 -8.50 -10.16
C GLY A 26 4.26 -7.27 -10.57
N ASN A 27 3.79 -6.59 -11.61
CA ASN A 27 4.50 -5.44 -12.16
C ASN A 27 4.62 -4.27 -11.18
N LEU A 28 3.62 -4.08 -10.31
CA LEU A 28 3.70 -3.04 -9.30
C LEU A 28 4.85 -3.27 -8.32
N ALA A 29 5.10 -4.54 -7.98
CA ALA A 29 6.20 -4.87 -7.06
C ALA A 29 7.57 -4.62 -7.67
N LEU A 30 7.65 -4.51 -9.00
CA LEU A 30 8.89 -4.22 -9.71
C LEU A 30 9.13 -2.71 -9.87
N CYS A 31 8.11 -1.90 -9.66
CA CYS A 31 8.24 -0.45 -9.72
C CYS A 31 9.03 0.05 -8.51
N ARG A 32 9.87 1.04 -8.74
CA ARG A 32 10.69 1.60 -7.68
C ARG A 32 10.02 2.85 -7.11
N PHE A 33 9.71 2.79 -5.82
CA PHE A 33 9.19 3.93 -5.08
C PHE A 33 10.17 4.23 -3.96
N TYR A 34 10.48 5.51 -3.78
CA TYR A 34 11.46 5.94 -2.80
C TYR A 34 10.78 6.76 -1.72
N GLU A 35 11.41 6.82 -0.56
CA GLU A 35 10.94 7.66 0.52
C GLU A 35 10.82 9.10 0.05
N GLY A 36 9.69 9.74 0.36
CA GLY A 36 9.40 11.09 -0.09
C GLY A 36 8.61 11.17 -1.39
N ASP A 37 8.44 10.06 -2.11
CA ASP A 37 7.61 10.05 -3.31
C ASP A 37 6.15 10.29 -2.96
N ILE A 38 5.49 11.10 -3.78
CA ILE A 38 4.06 11.36 -3.65
C ILE A 38 3.34 10.52 -4.70
N VAL A 39 2.38 9.72 -4.24
CA VAL A 39 1.70 8.77 -5.11
C VAL A 39 0.19 8.82 -4.89
N VAL A 40 -0.55 8.41 -5.91
CA VAL A 40 -1.97 8.09 -5.79
C VAL A 40 -2.07 6.58 -5.89
N ALA A 41 -2.68 5.97 -4.88
CA ALA A 41 -2.79 4.52 -4.80
C ALA A 41 -4.26 4.12 -4.65
N VAL A 42 -4.65 3.07 -5.37
CA VAL A 42 -5.95 2.42 -5.18
C VAL A 42 -5.71 1.18 -4.36
N LEU A 43 -6.27 1.16 -3.16
CA LEU A 43 -6.07 0.08 -2.21
C LEU A 43 -7.34 -0.77 -2.11
N ARG A 44 -7.14 -2.06 -1.93
CA ARG A 44 -8.22 -3.00 -1.68
C ARG A 44 -7.99 -3.63 -0.31
N PHE A 45 -9.03 -3.60 0.51
CA PHE A 45 -8.99 -4.18 1.84
C PHE A 45 -9.67 -5.54 1.80
N GLN A 46 -8.99 -6.56 2.29
CA GLN A 46 -9.51 -7.93 2.34
C GLN A 46 -9.51 -8.42 3.77
N VAL A 47 -10.56 -9.13 4.15
CA VAL A 47 -10.68 -9.72 5.48
C VAL A 47 -10.67 -11.24 5.32
N HIS A 48 -9.83 -11.90 6.10
CA HIS A 48 -9.73 -13.36 6.14
C HIS A 48 -10.04 -13.86 7.53
N GLU A 49 -10.78 -14.95 7.63
CA GLU A 49 -11.02 -15.62 8.89
C GLU A 49 -10.31 -16.96 8.88
N VAL A 50 -9.46 -17.19 9.88
CA VAL A 50 -8.74 -18.45 10.05
C VAL A 50 -8.86 -18.87 11.50
N ASN A 51 -9.45 -20.03 11.75
CA ASN A 51 -9.61 -20.60 13.10
C ASN A 51 -10.24 -19.62 14.09
N GLY A 52 -11.24 -18.85 13.66
CA GLY A 52 -11.92 -17.88 14.51
C GLY A 52 -11.22 -16.54 14.66
N SER A 53 -10.06 -16.35 14.07
CA SER A 53 -9.34 -15.09 14.09
C SER A 53 -9.53 -14.35 12.78
N LEU A 54 -9.71 -13.02 12.88
CA LEU A 54 -9.85 -12.17 11.71
C LEU A 54 -8.52 -11.49 11.37
N TYR A 55 -8.16 -11.55 10.09
CA TYR A 55 -6.98 -10.89 9.56
C TYR A 55 -7.38 -9.95 8.45
N GLN A 56 -6.76 -8.78 8.39
CA GLN A 56 -7.02 -7.81 7.33
C GLN A 56 -5.75 -7.60 6.52
N ASP A 57 -5.89 -7.75 5.20
CA ASP A 57 -4.81 -7.45 4.26
C ASP A 57 -5.16 -6.21 3.46
N VAL A 58 -4.14 -5.41 3.16
CA VAL A 58 -4.27 -4.25 2.29
C VAL A 58 -3.42 -4.51 1.07
N VAL A 59 -4.08 -4.56 -0.09
CA VAL A 59 -3.42 -4.83 -1.37
C VAL A 59 -3.51 -3.60 -2.25
N CYS A 60 -2.39 -3.20 -2.85
CA CYS A 60 -2.37 -2.10 -3.79
C CYS A 60 -2.74 -2.60 -5.19
N ASN A 61 -3.85 -2.12 -5.74
CA ASN A 61 -4.28 -2.46 -7.09
C ASN A 61 -3.60 -1.60 -8.14
N GLU A 62 -3.45 -0.32 -7.85
CA GLU A 62 -2.83 0.63 -8.76
C GLU A 62 -2.06 1.68 -7.96
N MET A 63 -0.96 2.14 -8.52
CA MET A 63 -0.17 3.21 -7.91
C MET A 63 0.46 4.05 -9.02
N VAL A 64 0.27 5.36 -8.94
CA VAL A 64 0.83 6.33 -9.88
C VAL A 64 1.66 7.33 -9.10
N LYS A 65 2.89 7.53 -9.53
CA LYS A 65 3.78 8.52 -8.93
C LYS A 65 3.46 9.90 -9.49
N LEU A 66 3.20 10.86 -8.62
CA LEU A 66 2.87 12.24 -9.01
C LEU A 66 4.11 13.11 -9.20
N ASN A 67 5.14 12.87 -8.41
CA ASN A 67 6.40 13.58 -8.55
C ASN A 67 7.39 12.70 -9.30
N ALA A 68 7.79 13.13 -10.44
CA ALA A 68 8.73 12.36 -11.25
C ALA A 68 10.17 12.52 -10.73
#